data_86c518cdb089d007e4728d67a13cad5d
#
_entry.id   86c518cdb089d007e4728d67a13cad5d
#
_cell.length_a   1.000
_cell.length_b   1.000
_cell.length_c   1.000
_cell.angle_alpha   90.00
_cell.angle_beta   90.00
_cell.angle_gamma   90.00
#
_symmetry.space_group_name_H-M   'P 1'
#
loop_
_entity.id
_entity.type
_entity.pdbx_description
1 polymer ?
#
loop_
_entity_poly.entity_id
_entity_poly.type
_entity_poly.pdbx_seq_one_letter_code
_entity_poly.pdbx_strand_id
1 'polypeptide(L)'
;MQIKIQTNFPQVARQLETLQKDIANKAVASSLNKTVALARTAMSREIRAEFNMSAATVNQSLRIQRASAAKGRFELSATLSSISRPGRRSLNLARFSARQTRKGVTFKVKRGGPRKLIPGAFLINGGNTVMIREGKTRLPIKALQTIDVPQMFN
;
A
#
# COMPACT_ATOMS: atom_id res chain seq x y z
N MET A 1 40.86 35.66 49.96
CA MET A 1 39.79 35.85 48.98
C MET A 1 39.74 34.60 48.13
N GLN A 2 38.70 33.76 48.25
CA GLN A 2 38.52 32.54 47.37
C GLN A 2 37.51 32.87 46.29
N ILE A 3 37.94 32.82 45.04
CA ILE A 3 37.05 32.97 43.88
C ILE A 3 36.61 31.56 43.43
N LYS A 4 35.34 31.23 43.62
CA LYS A 4 34.74 29.96 43.20
C LYS A 4 34.09 30.15 41.81
N ILE A 5 34.76 29.69 40.75
CA ILE A 5 34.22 29.73 39.38
C ILE A 5 33.39 28.48 39.21
N GLN A 6 32.08 28.62 39.06
CA GLN A 6 31.19 27.54 38.64
C GLN A 6 31.00 27.63 37.14
N THR A 7 31.31 26.56 36.42
CA THR A 7 31.12 26.46 34.98
C THR A 7 30.01 25.47 34.68
N ASN A 8 29.17 25.78 33.72
CA ASN A 8 28.10 24.89 33.20
C ASN A 8 28.56 24.01 32.03
N PHE A 9 29.91 23.94 31.82
CA PHE A 9 30.52 23.15 30.75
C PHE A 9 30.00 21.71 30.63
N PRO A 10 29.83 20.94 31.72
CA PRO A 10 29.34 19.57 31.65
C PRO A 10 27.88 19.48 31.12
N GLN A 11 27.05 20.48 31.42
CA GLN A 11 25.67 20.54 30.93
C GLN A 11 25.61 20.87 29.44
N VAL A 12 26.45 21.83 29.01
CA VAL A 12 26.57 22.21 27.61
C VAL A 12 27.10 21.05 26.77
N ALA A 13 28.12 20.33 27.26
CA ALA A 13 28.67 19.15 26.56
C ALA A 13 27.59 18.07 26.37
N ARG A 14 26.83 17.73 27.39
CA ARG A 14 25.70 16.77 27.31
C ARG A 14 24.62 17.23 26.34
N GLN A 15 24.29 18.52 26.32
CA GLN A 15 23.32 19.06 25.37
C GLN A 15 23.81 18.97 23.94
N LEU A 16 25.10 19.23 23.66
CA LEU A 16 25.72 19.09 22.36
C LEU A 16 25.74 17.64 21.88
N GLU A 17 26.09 16.68 22.73
CA GLU A 17 26.03 15.24 22.40
C GLU A 17 24.60 14.80 22.07
N THR A 18 23.61 15.26 22.82
CA THR A 18 22.20 14.95 22.57
C THR A 18 21.74 15.56 21.25
N LEU A 19 22.14 16.79 20.93
CA LEU A 19 21.85 17.47 19.67
C LEU A 19 22.45 16.74 18.49
N GLN A 20 23.69 16.26 18.57
CA GLN A 20 24.33 15.48 17.49
C GLN A 20 23.59 14.17 17.25
N LYS A 21 23.21 13.44 18.32
CA LYS A 21 22.42 12.21 18.22
C LYS A 21 21.05 12.47 17.61
N ASP A 22 20.37 13.53 18.00
CA ASP A 22 19.06 13.89 17.47
C ASP A 22 19.11 14.25 15.97
N ILE A 23 20.16 14.97 15.56
CA ILE A 23 20.36 15.30 14.14
C ILE A 23 20.62 14.03 13.31
N ALA A 24 21.54 13.16 13.79
CA ALA A 24 21.85 11.91 13.12
C ALA A 24 20.60 11.03 12.99
N ASN A 25 19.82 10.88 14.04
CA ASN A 25 18.61 10.07 14.06
C ASN A 25 17.52 10.61 13.12
N LYS A 26 17.35 11.95 13.06
CA LYS A 26 16.45 12.58 12.10
C LYS A 26 16.90 12.36 10.67
N ALA A 27 18.19 12.43 10.38
CA ALA A 27 18.75 12.16 9.06
C ALA A 27 18.50 10.71 8.63
N VAL A 28 18.74 9.74 9.54
CA VAL A 28 18.48 8.31 9.31
C VAL A 28 16.99 8.07 9.07
N ALA A 29 16.11 8.57 9.93
CA ALA A 29 14.66 8.43 9.74
C ALA A 29 14.19 9.03 8.42
N SER A 30 14.70 10.19 8.02
CA SER A 30 14.40 10.84 6.74
C SER A 30 14.86 9.98 5.56
N SER A 31 16.06 9.43 5.61
CA SER A 31 16.61 8.53 4.59
C SER A 31 15.77 7.27 4.43
N LEU A 32 15.44 6.60 5.55
CA LEU A 32 14.57 5.42 5.55
C LEU A 32 13.19 5.72 4.95
N ASN A 33 12.61 6.86 5.30
CA ASN A 33 11.30 7.25 4.77
C ASN A 33 11.33 7.55 3.27
N LYS A 34 12.41 8.13 2.74
CA LYS A 34 12.60 8.30 1.29
C LYS A 34 12.76 6.94 0.60
N THR A 35 13.57 6.05 1.16
CA THR A 35 13.79 4.70 0.60
C THR A 35 12.49 3.91 0.53
N VAL A 36 11.69 3.89 1.59
CA VAL A 36 10.41 3.15 1.57
C VAL A 36 9.39 3.75 0.61
N ALA A 37 9.42 5.05 0.39
CA ALA A 37 8.57 5.71 -0.61
C ALA A 37 8.98 5.33 -2.04
N LEU A 38 10.29 5.27 -2.32
CA LEU A 38 10.83 4.78 -3.60
C LEU A 38 10.49 3.30 -3.81
N ALA A 39 10.66 2.47 -2.79
CA ALA A 39 10.29 1.06 -2.83
C ALA A 39 8.80 0.86 -3.18
N ARG A 40 7.89 1.64 -2.56
CA ARG A 40 6.45 1.61 -2.90
C ARG A 40 6.20 1.93 -4.37
N THR A 41 6.90 2.93 -4.89
CA THR A 41 6.75 3.34 -6.30
C THR A 41 7.25 2.25 -7.24
N ALA A 42 8.41 1.66 -6.96
CA ALA A 42 8.97 0.54 -7.73
C ALA A 42 8.03 -0.67 -7.71
N MET A 43 7.59 -1.08 -6.54
CA MET A 43 6.63 -2.18 -6.34
C MET A 43 5.32 -1.95 -7.12
N SER A 44 4.77 -0.74 -7.05
CA SER A 44 3.56 -0.37 -7.80
C SER A 44 3.79 -0.45 -9.32
N ARG A 45 4.99 -0.11 -9.80
CA ARG A 45 5.36 -0.21 -11.21
C ARG A 45 5.44 -1.66 -11.65
N GLU A 46 6.13 -2.52 -10.90
CA GLU A 46 6.30 -3.94 -11.21
C GLU A 46 4.94 -4.68 -11.26
N ILE A 47 4.09 -4.51 -10.25
CA ILE A 47 2.75 -5.10 -10.25
C ILE A 47 1.97 -4.67 -11.50
N ARG A 48 2.03 -3.40 -11.86
CA ARG A 48 1.32 -2.85 -13.02
C ARG A 48 1.95 -3.20 -14.36
N ALA A 49 3.21 -3.63 -14.38
CA ALA A 49 3.83 -4.17 -15.57
C ALA A 49 3.23 -5.54 -15.93
N GLU A 50 2.96 -6.37 -14.94
CA GLU A 50 2.37 -7.71 -15.16
C GLU A 50 0.84 -7.69 -15.16
N PHE A 51 0.23 -6.99 -14.19
CA PHE A 51 -1.22 -6.98 -13.97
C PHE A 51 -1.89 -5.72 -14.49
N ASN A 52 -3.07 -5.89 -15.06
CA ASN A 52 -3.84 -4.79 -15.66
C ASN A 52 -4.67 -4.04 -14.61
N MET A 53 -3.98 -3.35 -13.70
CA MET A 53 -4.57 -2.62 -12.57
C MET A 53 -4.22 -1.14 -12.59
N SER A 54 -5.05 -0.31 -11.95
CA SER A 54 -4.73 1.10 -11.74
C SER A 54 -3.71 1.29 -10.62
N ALA A 55 -2.88 2.34 -10.71
CA ALA A 55 -1.94 2.71 -9.65
C ALA A 55 -2.65 2.97 -8.31
N ALA A 56 -3.83 3.58 -8.35
CA ALA A 56 -4.64 3.82 -7.15
C ALA A 56 -5.00 2.53 -6.43
N THR A 57 -5.45 1.50 -7.16
CA THR A 57 -5.81 0.20 -6.59
C THR A 57 -4.61 -0.48 -5.92
N VAL A 58 -3.45 -0.49 -6.59
CA VAL A 58 -2.21 -1.07 -6.02
C VAL A 58 -1.79 -0.30 -4.79
N ASN A 59 -1.73 1.03 -4.86
CA ASN A 59 -1.30 1.88 -3.75
C ASN A 59 -2.22 1.81 -2.52
N GLN A 60 -3.50 1.55 -2.69
CA GLN A 60 -4.44 1.31 -1.58
C GLN A 60 -4.16 0.01 -0.82
N SER A 61 -3.53 -0.96 -1.46
CA SER A 61 -3.16 -2.24 -0.87
C SER A 61 -1.76 -2.22 -0.24
N LEU A 62 -0.95 -1.19 -0.51
CA LEU A 62 0.39 -1.01 0.02
C LEU A 62 0.37 -0.03 1.21
N ARG A 63 0.79 -0.50 2.37
CA ARG A 63 0.89 0.31 3.59
C ARG A 63 2.35 0.61 3.92
N ILE A 64 2.64 1.88 4.20
CA ILE A 64 3.94 2.33 4.68
C ILE A 64 3.82 2.62 6.18
N GLN A 65 4.68 2.01 6.97
CA GLN A 65 4.99 2.42 8.33
C GLN A 65 6.29 3.21 8.28
N ARG A 66 6.25 4.46 8.74
CA ARG A 66 7.39 5.38 8.64
C ARG A 66 8.26 5.33 9.87
N ALA A 67 9.56 5.46 9.68
CA ALA A 67 10.52 5.73 10.75
C ALA A 67 10.23 7.08 11.41
N SER A 68 10.41 7.16 12.72
CA SER A 68 10.24 8.37 13.51
C SER A 68 11.43 8.57 14.46
N ALA A 69 11.93 9.80 14.52
CA ALA A 69 12.95 10.24 15.47
C ALA A 69 12.41 11.36 16.40
N ALA A 70 11.10 11.40 16.64
CA ALA A 70 10.48 12.38 17.52
C ALA A 70 10.72 12.02 18.99
N LYS A 71 10.84 13.05 19.86
CA LYS A 71 10.92 12.86 21.32
C LYS A 71 9.72 12.03 21.80
N GLY A 72 9.99 10.96 22.54
CA GLY A 72 8.98 10.02 23.05
C GLY A 72 8.54 8.92 22.09
N ARG A 73 8.93 8.97 20.82
CA ARG A 73 8.65 7.91 19.84
C ARG A 73 9.84 7.72 18.91
N PHE A 74 10.75 6.87 19.34
CA PHE A 74 11.99 6.60 18.62
C PHE A 74 11.88 5.25 17.88
N GLU A 75 11.62 5.29 16.59
CA GLU A 75 11.51 4.11 15.75
C GLU A 75 12.32 4.32 14.46
N LEU A 76 13.52 3.76 14.41
CA LEU A 76 14.42 3.81 13.25
C LEU A 76 14.19 2.62 12.31
N SER A 77 12.94 2.28 12.07
CA SER A 77 12.55 1.31 11.06
C SER A 77 11.47 1.88 10.16
N ALA A 78 11.55 1.60 8.86
CA ALA A 78 10.48 1.90 7.92
C ALA A 78 10.08 0.62 7.21
N THR A 79 8.79 0.31 7.22
CA THR A 79 8.27 -0.95 6.68
C THR A 79 7.28 -0.66 5.56
N LEU A 80 7.44 -1.38 4.44
CA LEU A 80 6.45 -1.47 3.38
C LEU A 80 5.78 -2.84 3.46
N SER A 81 4.48 -2.86 3.66
CA SER A 81 3.70 -4.10 3.73
C SER A 81 2.53 -4.08 2.76
N SER A 82 2.19 -5.25 2.24
CA SER A 82 0.94 -5.47 1.53
C SER A 82 -0.03 -6.16 2.49
N ILE A 83 -1.18 -5.55 2.74
CA ILE A 83 -2.14 -6.05 3.73
C ILE A 83 -3.34 -6.65 3.00
N SER A 84 -3.51 -7.95 3.14
CA SER A 84 -4.84 -8.55 3.14
C SER A 84 -5.50 -8.20 4.47
N ARG A 85 -6.48 -7.32 4.45
CA ARG A 85 -7.25 -7.05 5.69
C ARG A 85 -7.99 -8.32 6.10
N PRO A 86 -7.95 -8.73 7.37
CA PRO A 86 -8.79 -9.82 7.86
C PRO A 86 -10.24 -9.57 7.44
N GLY A 87 -10.87 -10.57 6.81
CA GLY A 87 -12.24 -10.46 6.29
C GLY A 87 -12.39 -9.74 4.94
N ARG A 88 -11.35 -9.14 4.36
CA ARG A 88 -11.37 -8.68 2.97
C ARG A 88 -11.08 -9.86 2.04
N ARG A 89 -12.07 -10.13 1.23
CA ARG A 89 -11.99 -11.06 0.10
C ARG A 89 -11.04 -10.50 -0.97
N SER A 90 -10.52 -11.38 -1.80
CA SER A 90 -9.73 -11.07 -3.00
C SER A 90 -10.29 -9.88 -3.81
N LEU A 91 -9.48 -9.27 -4.63
CA LEU A 91 -9.90 -8.11 -5.45
C LEU A 91 -11.05 -8.49 -6.38
N ASN A 92 -12.06 -7.63 -6.47
CA ASN A 92 -13.14 -7.80 -7.44
C ASN A 92 -12.61 -7.64 -8.86
N LEU A 93 -13.12 -8.43 -9.79
CA LEU A 93 -12.73 -8.41 -11.22
C LEU A 93 -12.90 -7.03 -11.87
N ALA A 94 -13.72 -6.15 -11.33
CA ALA A 94 -13.87 -4.78 -11.78
C ALA A 94 -12.55 -4.00 -11.79
N ARG A 95 -11.60 -4.36 -10.91
CA ARG A 95 -10.28 -3.70 -10.81
C ARG A 95 -9.33 -4.04 -11.96
N PHE A 96 -9.68 -5.02 -12.82
CA PHE A 96 -8.89 -5.52 -13.94
C PHE A 96 -9.48 -5.12 -15.28
N SER A 97 -9.72 -3.83 -15.50
CA SER A 97 -10.28 -3.26 -16.73
C SER A 97 -11.54 -3.98 -17.21
N ALA A 98 -12.47 -4.24 -16.31
CA ALA A 98 -13.75 -4.85 -16.64
C ALA A 98 -14.59 -3.92 -17.51
N ARG A 99 -15.30 -4.50 -18.49
CA ARG A 99 -16.21 -3.78 -19.38
C ARG A 99 -17.50 -4.57 -19.55
N GLN A 100 -18.63 -3.88 -19.44
CA GLN A 100 -19.94 -4.46 -19.71
C GLN A 100 -20.11 -4.68 -21.23
N THR A 101 -20.64 -5.84 -21.58
CA THR A 101 -21.05 -6.18 -22.95
C THR A 101 -22.47 -6.75 -22.92
N ARG A 102 -23.10 -6.91 -24.09
CA ARG A 102 -24.44 -7.52 -24.18
C ARG A 102 -24.48 -8.97 -23.66
N LYS A 103 -23.37 -9.71 -23.76
CA LYS A 103 -23.26 -11.13 -23.35
C LYS A 103 -22.80 -11.31 -21.91
N GLY A 104 -22.31 -10.26 -21.24
CA GLY A 104 -21.74 -10.32 -19.89
C GLY A 104 -20.64 -9.28 -19.67
N VAL A 105 -19.72 -9.58 -18.77
CA VAL A 105 -18.58 -8.70 -18.47
C VAL A 105 -17.30 -9.30 -19.01
N THR A 106 -16.51 -8.49 -19.72
CA THR A 106 -15.15 -8.85 -20.12
C THR A 106 -14.14 -8.20 -19.19
N PHE A 107 -13.06 -8.92 -18.89
CA PHE A 107 -11.97 -8.44 -18.02
C PHE A 107 -10.63 -8.98 -18.49
N LYS A 108 -9.54 -8.36 -18.01
CA LYS A 108 -8.17 -8.76 -18.36
C LYS A 108 -7.28 -8.63 -17.12
N VAL A 109 -6.88 -9.73 -16.52
CA VAL A 109 -6.05 -9.74 -15.29
C VAL A 109 -4.60 -9.41 -15.63
N LYS A 110 -3.92 -10.23 -16.42
CA LYS A 110 -2.53 -10.00 -16.85
C LYS A 110 -2.48 -9.13 -18.11
N ARG A 111 -1.52 -8.22 -18.19
CA ARG A 111 -1.35 -7.34 -19.36
C ARG A 111 -1.09 -8.10 -20.66
N GLY A 112 -0.24 -9.12 -20.60
CA GLY A 112 0.04 -10.00 -21.74
C GLY A 112 -1.00 -11.07 -22.00
N GLY A 113 -1.95 -11.30 -21.08
CA GLY A 113 -2.96 -12.36 -21.20
C GLY A 113 -4.16 -11.99 -22.07
N PRO A 114 -5.00 -12.95 -22.40
CA PRO A 114 -6.23 -12.72 -23.16
C PRO A 114 -7.27 -11.99 -22.28
N ARG A 115 -8.16 -11.26 -22.94
CA ARG A 115 -9.39 -10.75 -22.32
C ARG A 115 -10.40 -11.89 -22.23
N LYS A 116 -10.92 -12.16 -21.04
CA LYS A 116 -11.90 -13.23 -20.78
C LYS A 116 -13.30 -12.63 -20.65
N LEU A 117 -14.31 -13.36 -21.11
CA LEU A 117 -15.73 -13.04 -20.96
C LEU A 117 -16.35 -13.93 -19.88
N ILE A 118 -17.14 -13.34 -19.00
CA ILE A 118 -18.02 -14.09 -18.09
C ILE A 118 -19.46 -13.83 -18.53
N PRO A 119 -20.11 -14.81 -19.13
CA PRO A 119 -21.49 -14.68 -19.58
C PRO A 119 -22.43 -14.44 -18.41
N GLY A 120 -23.44 -13.60 -18.58
CA GLY A 120 -24.43 -13.29 -17.55
C GLY A 120 -23.93 -12.44 -16.36
N ALA A 121 -22.63 -12.10 -16.31
CA ALA A 121 -22.12 -11.16 -15.34
C ALA A 121 -22.49 -9.72 -15.70
N PHE A 122 -22.59 -8.86 -14.68
CA PHE A 122 -22.95 -7.46 -14.85
C PHE A 122 -22.17 -6.57 -13.88
N LEU A 123 -22.02 -5.30 -14.25
CA LEU A 123 -21.37 -4.28 -13.45
C LEU A 123 -22.40 -3.51 -12.63
N ILE A 124 -22.08 -3.28 -11.35
CA ILE A 124 -22.84 -2.42 -10.42
C ILE A 124 -21.95 -1.37 -9.79
N ASN A 125 -22.54 -0.47 -8.99
CA ASN A 125 -21.80 0.59 -8.27
C ASN A 125 -20.93 1.45 -9.20
N GLY A 126 -21.50 1.94 -10.31
CA GLY A 126 -20.75 2.74 -11.28
C GLY A 126 -19.58 2.01 -11.94
N GLY A 127 -19.68 0.69 -12.11
CA GLY A 127 -18.61 -0.11 -12.73
C GLY A 127 -17.54 -0.63 -11.75
N ASN A 128 -17.71 -0.40 -10.43
CA ASN A 128 -16.72 -0.77 -9.41
C ASN A 128 -16.84 -2.21 -8.91
N THR A 129 -17.90 -2.93 -9.28
CA THR A 129 -18.13 -4.31 -8.81
C THR A 129 -18.72 -5.16 -9.93
N VAL A 130 -18.09 -6.29 -10.23
CA VAL A 130 -18.62 -7.32 -11.11
C VAL A 130 -19.38 -8.33 -10.28
N MET A 131 -20.63 -8.59 -10.66
CA MET A 131 -21.51 -9.54 -10.01
C MET A 131 -22.05 -10.54 -11.03
N ILE A 132 -22.47 -11.71 -10.55
CA ILE A 132 -23.18 -12.73 -11.33
C ILE A 132 -24.39 -13.20 -10.52
N ARG A 133 -25.45 -13.61 -11.22
CA ARG A 133 -26.60 -14.29 -10.58
C ARG A 133 -26.27 -15.77 -10.38
N GLU A 134 -26.66 -16.31 -9.23
CA GLU A 134 -26.46 -17.74 -8.93
C GLU A 134 -27.52 -18.63 -9.57
N GLY A 135 -28.58 -18.07 -10.14
CA GLY A 135 -29.66 -18.79 -10.81
C GLY A 135 -30.37 -17.94 -11.87
N LYS A 136 -31.54 -18.39 -12.30
CA LYS A 136 -32.38 -17.66 -13.27
C LYS A 136 -33.13 -16.47 -12.65
N THR A 137 -33.29 -16.46 -11.33
CA THR A 137 -33.97 -15.40 -10.58
C THR A 137 -33.07 -14.16 -10.41
N ARG A 138 -33.69 -13.02 -10.06
CA ARG A 138 -32.98 -11.77 -9.85
C ARG A 138 -31.99 -11.85 -8.67
N LEU A 139 -32.30 -12.59 -7.64
CA LEU A 139 -31.46 -12.86 -6.45
C LEU A 139 -31.39 -14.38 -6.21
N PRO A 140 -30.33 -14.90 -5.58
CA PRO A 140 -29.16 -14.18 -5.04
C PRO A 140 -28.12 -13.79 -6.11
N ILE A 141 -27.32 -12.77 -5.78
CA ILE A 141 -26.18 -12.30 -6.61
C ILE A 141 -24.89 -12.50 -5.86
N LYS A 142 -23.80 -12.83 -6.56
CA LYS A 142 -22.48 -13.07 -6.00
C LYS A 142 -21.44 -12.17 -6.64
N ALA A 143 -20.56 -11.56 -5.82
CA ALA A 143 -19.43 -10.79 -6.29
C ALA A 143 -18.35 -11.71 -6.88
N LEU A 144 -17.86 -11.38 -8.07
CA LEU A 144 -16.76 -12.10 -8.71
C LEU A 144 -15.43 -11.52 -8.26
N GLN A 145 -14.63 -12.36 -7.63
CA GLN A 145 -13.35 -12.02 -7.04
C GLN A 145 -12.22 -12.82 -7.70
N THR A 146 -11.00 -12.31 -7.59
CA THR A 146 -9.79 -12.93 -8.11
C THR A 146 -8.65 -12.77 -7.07
N ILE A 147 -7.40 -12.89 -7.52
CA ILE A 147 -6.22 -12.75 -6.67
C ILE A 147 -6.16 -11.39 -5.97
N ASP A 148 -5.55 -11.35 -4.79
CA ASP A 148 -5.27 -10.15 -4.03
C ASP A 148 -3.84 -9.66 -4.28
N VAL A 149 -3.54 -8.38 -3.94
CA VAL A 149 -2.19 -7.80 -4.16
C VAL A 149 -1.08 -8.60 -3.47
N PRO A 150 -1.22 -9.11 -2.22
CA PRO A 150 -0.21 -9.97 -1.63
C PRO A 150 0.13 -11.22 -2.45
N GLN A 151 -0.85 -11.82 -3.11
CA GLN A 151 -0.67 -13.02 -3.95
C GLN A 151 0.04 -12.74 -5.28
N MET A 152 0.21 -11.46 -5.65
CA MET A 152 0.93 -11.05 -6.86
C MET A 152 2.45 -11.00 -6.66
N PHE A 153 2.93 -11.20 -5.41
CA PHE A 153 4.35 -11.23 -5.07
C PHE A 153 4.93 -12.63 -4.93
N ASN A 154 4.13 -13.68 -5.07
CA ASN A 154 4.54 -15.09 -4.98
C ASN A 154 4.72 -15.71 -6.36
#